data_20d5d2298e3bd88faa72248fa9690bfe
#
_entry.id   20d5d2298e3bd88faa72248fa9690bfe
#
_cell.length_a   1.000
_cell.length_b   1.000
_cell.length_c   1.000
_cell.angle_alpha   90.00
_cell.angle_beta   90.00
_cell.angle_gamma   90.00
#
_symmetry.space_group_name_H-M   'P 1'
#
loop_
_entity.id
_entity.type
_entity.pdbx_description
1 polymer ?
#
loop_
_entity_poly.entity_id
_entity_poly.type
_entity_poly.pdbx_seq_one_letter_code
_entity_poly.pdbx_strand_id
1 'polypeptide(L)'
;MLTHLNGYKREAVLAPLFKMLEATFDLFVPLVMADIVNVGITAHDFHYILVRCGILLLLAAVGLACSLTAQYFSAKAAVGYSTSLRHALFEHIQRLGFTEMDTMGTSTLITRMTSDINQVQSGLNLFLRLFLRSPFVVVGAMVMAFTVNVRAAWIFVVAIPLLSVVVFGVMVITNPLYKTAQARLDRVLGLTRENLTGVRVVRAFDKEKSEIDRFESANDLLTRMQLHVGHISSLMSPLTYVIINLAIVALLYVGSIEINVGGMASGDVIALVNYMNQILVELVKLANLIVQVSKALACAGRVQAVLDTEPGMEFPAALKGEAPADKAGDAVRFDHVSLTYAGAGAPSLTDISFTAKRGQTIGVIGGTGSGKSSLINLIPRFYDATEGTVEILGRPAQAYPRAALRGSVAVVMQKAQLFGGTIRSNLLWGNKNAADADLWAALETAQAADFVRAKPLGLDEPVEQGGRNLSGGQKQRLTIARALVGKPEILILDDSASALDYATDAALRKALAALPGDLTVFIVSQRAASLQHADQIIVLDDGRMVGLGRHADLLKTCPVYEEIYASQFKKGDAQK
;
A
#
# COMPACT_ATOMS: atom_id res chain seq x y z
N MET A 1 -5.91 -15.78 3.84
CA MET A 1 -6.52 -15.27 2.60
C MET A 1 -7.93 -15.82 2.33
N LEU A 2 -8.16 -17.12 2.20
CA LEU A 2 -9.49 -17.67 1.87
C LEU A 2 -10.58 -17.36 2.92
N THR A 3 -10.19 -17.07 4.15
CA THR A 3 -11.11 -16.68 5.23
C THR A 3 -11.92 -15.43 4.92
N HIS A 4 -11.35 -14.48 4.15
CA HIS A 4 -12.04 -13.25 3.74
C HIS A 4 -13.15 -13.50 2.69
N LEU A 5 -13.23 -14.71 2.11
CA LEU A 5 -14.30 -15.12 1.20
C LEU A 5 -15.52 -15.69 1.94
N ASN A 6 -15.43 -15.95 3.25
CA ASN A 6 -16.46 -16.64 4.02
C ASN A 6 -17.85 -15.97 3.93
N GLY A 7 -17.91 -14.65 3.86
CA GLY A 7 -19.16 -13.90 3.68
C GLY A 7 -19.78 -13.99 2.28
N TYR A 8 -19.05 -14.50 1.29
CA TYR A 8 -19.43 -14.49 -0.13
C TYR A 8 -19.33 -15.88 -0.79
N LYS A 9 -19.39 -16.96 0.01
CA LYS A 9 -19.30 -18.35 -0.50
C LYS A 9 -20.39 -18.69 -1.50
N ARG A 10 -21.63 -18.23 -1.25
CA ARG A 10 -22.77 -18.47 -2.13
C ARG A 10 -22.55 -17.86 -3.51
N GLU A 11 -22.14 -16.62 -3.53
CA GLU A 11 -21.82 -15.87 -4.75
C GLU A 11 -20.64 -16.50 -5.50
N ALA A 12 -19.61 -16.94 -4.80
CA ALA A 12 -18.44 -17.59 -5.37
C ALA A 12 -18.77 -18.97 -6.03
N VAL A 13 -19.84 -19.65 -5.59
CA VAL A 13 -20.32 -20.91 -6.20
C VAL A 13 -21.33 -20.62 -7.31
N LEU A 14 -22.25 -19.67 -7.10
CA LEU A 14 -23.30 -19.35 -8.08
C LEU A 14 -22.72 -18.74 -9.36
N ALA A 15 -21.67 -17.91 -9.26
CA ALA A 15 -21.09 -17.27 -10.43
C ALA A 15 -20.55 -18.28 -11.46
N PRO A 16 -19.67 -19.25 -11.12
CA PRO A 16 -19.24 -20.29 -12.04
C PRO A 16 -20.38 -21.18 -12.52
N LEU A 17 -21.37 -21.50 -11.66
CA LEU A 17 -22.51 -22.33 -12.02
C LEU A 17 -23.33 -21.69 -13.16
N PHE A 18 -23.72 -20.42 -13.02
CA PHE A 18 -24.44 -19.71 -14.07
C PHE A 18 -23.58 -19.52 -15.32
N LYS A 19 -22.26 -19.41 -15.17
CA LYS A 19 -21.32 -19.31 -16.32
C LYS A 19 -21.18 -20.63 -17.08
N MET A 20 -21.26 -21.77 -16.38
CA MET A 20 -21.32 -23.09 -17.00
C MET A 20 -22.68 -23.31 -17.69
N LEU A 21 -23.78 -22.87 -17.08
CA LEU A 21 -25.10 -22.96 -17.68
C LEU A 21 -25.20 -22.15 -18.98
N GLU A 22 -24.68 -20.90 -18.99
CA GLU A 22 -24.52 -20.09 -20.19
C GLU A 22 -23.73 -20.85 -21.28
N ALA A 23 -22.57 -21.42 -20.89
CA ALA A 23 -21.72 -22.17 -21.81
C ALA A 23 -22.43 -23.40 -22.41
N THR A 24 -23.29 -24.05 -21.64
CA THR A 24 -24.12 -25.17 -22.11
C THR A 24 -25.08 -24.70 -23.19
N PHE A 25 -25.76 -23.58 -23.01
CA PHE A 25 -26.62 -23.01 -24.04
C PHE A 25 -25.84 -22.60 -25.29
N ASP A 26 -24.65 -22.00 -25.13
CA ASP A 26 -23.77 -21.63 -26.26
C ASP A 26 -23.38 -22.85 -27.11
N LEU A 27 -23.24 -24.05 -26.51
CA LEU A 27 -22.93 -25.28 -27.22
C LEU A 27 -24.11 -25.83 -28.03
N PHE A 28 -25.37 -25.52 -27.69
CA PHE A 28 -26.54 -25.94 -28.46
C PHE A 28 -26.79 -25.05 -29.68
N VAL A 29 -26.32 -23.81 -29.68
CA VAL A 29 -26.57 -22.84 -30.78
C VAL A 29 -26.13 -23.41 -32.14
N PRO A 30 -24.90 -23.98 -32.33
CA PRO A 30 -24.48 -24.55 -33.59
C PRO A 30 -25.37 -25.71 -34.11
N LEU A 31 -25.91 -26.53 -33.19
CA LEU A 31 -26.82 -27.63 -33.56
C LEU A 31 -28.16 -27.12 -34.11
N VAL A 32 -28.74 -26.10 -33.43
CA VAL A 32 -30.00 -25.50 -33.91
C VAL A 32 -29.78 -24.82 -35.26
N MET A 33 -28.59 -24.19 -35.47
CA MET A 33 -28.21 -23.66 -36.78
C MET A 33 -28.10 -24.75 -37.86
N ALA A 34 -27.53 -25.91 -37.50
CA ALA A 34 -27.47 -27.08 -38.40
C ALA A 34 -28.87 -27.55 -38.78
N ASP A 35 -29.80 -27.66 -37.81
CA ASP A 35 -31.19 -28.04 -38.06
C ASP A 35 -31.91 -27.10 -39.03
N ILE A 36 -31.70 -25.79 -38.91
CA ILE A 36 -32.29 -24.78 -39.80
C ILE A 36 -31.83 -25.06 -41.25
N VAL A 37 -30.53 -25.37 -41.43
CA VAL A 37 -29.96 -25.61 -42.76
C VAL A 37 -30.41 -26.96 -43.28
N ASN A 38 -30.31 -28.02 -42.48
CA ASN A 38 -30.53 -29.39 -42.89
C ASN A 38 -32.01 -29.71 -43.20
N VAL A 39 -32.94 -29.14 -42.42
CA VAL A 39 -34.37 -29.42 -42.55
C VAL A 39 -35.10 -28.21 -43.12
N GLY A 40 -34.96 -27.04 -42.50
CA GLY A 40 -35.73 -25.87 -42.87
C GLY A 40 -35.48 -25.37 -44.27
N ILE A 41 -34.20 -25.15 -44.62
CA ILE A 41 -33.82 -24.63 -45.93
C ILE A 41 -34.00 -25.70 -47.01
N THR A 42 -33.60 -26.92 -46.74
CA THR A 42 -33.66 -28.03 -47.70
C THR A 42 -35.08 -28.41 -48.03
N ALA A 43 -35.99 -28.39 -47.06
CA ALA A 43 -37.43 -28.69 -47.28
C ALA A 43 -38.24 -27.43 -47.68
N HIS A 44 -37.65 -26.23 -47.77
CA HIS A 44 -38.32 -24.97 -47.99
C HIS A 44 -39.44 -24.69 -47.00
N ASP A 45 -39.35 -25.21 -45.76
CA ASP A 45 -40.31 -25.06 -44.69
C ASP A 45 -40.06 -23.77 -43.89
N PHE A 46 -40.71 -22.69 -44.25
CA PHE A 46 -40.59 -21.40 -43.59
C PHE A 46 -41.08 -21.42 -42.17
N HIS A 47 -42.12 -22.25 -41.84
CA HIS A 47 -42.63 -22.36 -40.47
C HIS A 47 -41.61 -23.02 -39.55
N TYR A 48 -40.95 -24.07 -40.00
CA TYR A 48 -39.88 -24.75 -39.25
C TYR A 48 -38.71 -23.80 -38.98
N ILE A 49 -38.29 -23.01 -40.02
CA ILE A 49 -37.22 -22.00 -39.84
C ILE A 49 -37.60 -21.00 -38.77
N LEU A 50 -38.87 -20.45 -38.81
CA LEU A 50 -39.31 -19.47 -37.87
C LEU A 50 -39.32 -20.01 -36.43
N VAL A 51 -39.78 -21.23 -36.21
CA VAL A 51 -39.76 -21.90 -34.89
C VAL A 51 -38.31 -22.08 -34.38
N ARG A 52 -37.40 -22.53 -35.22
CA ARG A 52 -35.99 -22.72 -34.83
C ARG A 52 -35.29 -21.38 -34.58
N CYS A 53 -35.58 -20.32 -35.33
CA CYS A 53 -35.12 -18.97 -35.03
C CYS A 53 -35.68 -18.48 -33.68
N GLY A 54 -36.93 -18.80 -33.35
CA GLY A 54 -37.51 -18.54 -32.04
C GLY A 54 -36.75 -19.24 -30.91
N ILE A 55 -36.33 -20.51 -31.14
CA ILE A 55 -35.51 -21.26 -30.18
C ILE A 55 -34.12 -20.58 -30.02
N LEU A 56 -33.47 -20.12 -31.09
CA LEU A 56 -32.21 -19.39 -31.00
C LEU A 56 -32.35 -18.10 -30.19
N LEU A 57 -33.44 -17.35 -30.40
CA LEU A 57 -33.73 -16.15 -29.61
C LEU A 57 -33.97 -16.47 -28.13
N LEU A 58 -34.66 -17.57 -27.84
CA LEU A 58 -34.86 -18.05 -26.47
C LEU A 58 -33.53 -18.43 -25.82
N LEU A 59 -32.69 -19.23 -26.50
CA LEU A 59 -31.35 -19.59 -26.01
C LEU A 59 -30.51 -18.37 -25.76
N ALA A 60 -30.51 -17.37 -26.65
CA ALA A 60 -29.80 -16.13 -26.49
C ALA A 60 -30.33 -15.32 -25.26
N ALA A 61 -31.64 -15.23 -25.08
CA ALA A 61 -32.26 -14.53 -23.93
C ALA A 61 -31.92 -15.21 -22.58
N VAL A 62 -32.02 -16.56 -22.53
CA VAL A 62 -31.66 -17.31 -21.33
C VAL A 62 -30.15 -17.25 -21.07
N GLY A 63 -29.33 -17.37 -22.12
CA GLY A 63 -27.86 -17.21 -22.03
C GLY A 63 -27.47 -15.82 -21.52
N LEU A 64 -28.13 -14.77 -22.02
CA LEU A 64 -27.93 -13.40 -21.53
C LEU A 64 -28.28 -13.27 -20.04
N ALA A 65 -29.42 -13.80 -19.62
CA ALA A 65 -29.86 -13.78 -18.23
C ALA A 65 -28.83 -14.51 -17.32
N CYS A 66 -28.36 -15.70 -17.73
CA CYS A 66 -27.32 -16.44 -17.04
C CYS A 66 -25.99 -15.66 -16.97
N SER A 67 -25.60 -15.03 -18.09
CA SER A 67 -24.39 -14.22 -18.17
C SER A 67 -24.42 -13.02 -17.22
N LEU A 68 -25.52 -12.24 -17.23
CA LEU A 68 -25.70 -11.10 -16.33
C LEU A 68 -25.70 -11.52 -14.86
N THR A 69 -26.38 -12.63 -14.53
CA THR A 69 -26.42 -13.17 -13.18
C THR A 69 -25.05 -13.64 -12.71
N ALA A 70 -24.31 -14.36 -13.57
CA ALA A 70 -22.94 -14.80 -13.27
C ALA A 70 -22.00 -13.60 -13.06
N GLN A 71 -22.13 -12.58 -13.90
CA GLN A 71 -21.32 -11.36 -13.81
C GLN A 71 -21.60 -10.58 -12.51
N TYR A 72 -22.87 -10.47 -12.14
CA TYR A 72 -23.28 -9.83 -10.89
C TYR A 72 -22.70 -10.56 -9.67
N PHE A 73 -22.86 -11.88 -9.58
CA PHE A 73 -22.34 -12.65 -8.43
C PHE A 73 -20.82 -12.67 -8.38
N SER A 74 -20.14 -12.78 -9.52
CA SER A 74 -18.68 -12.71 -9.60
C SER A 74 -18.16 -11.35 -9.13
N ALA A 75 -18.78 -10.25 -9.60
CA ALA A 75 -18.40 -8.91 -9.20
C ALA A 75 -18.65 -8.68 -7.69
N LYS A 76 -19.82 -9.11 -7.19
CA LYS A 76 -20.18 -9.01 -5.76
C LYS A 76 -19.20 -9.78 -4.88
N ALA A 77 -18.83 -11.01 -5.25
CA ALA A 77 -17.86 -11.82 -4.52
C ALA A 77 -16.47 -11.17 -4.54
N ALA A 78 -16.00 -10.73 -5.70
CA ALA A 78 -14.67 -10.15 -5.83
C ALA A 78 -14.53 -8.79 -5.10
N VAL A 79 -15.53 -7.92 -5.20
CA VAL A 79 -15.56 -6.63 -4.50
C VAL A 79 -15.67 -6.86 -2.99
N GLY A 80 -16.58 -7.72 -2.55
CA GLY A 80 -16.76 -8.04 -1.14
C GLY A 80 -15.50 -8.63 -0.49
N TYR A 81 -14.85 -9.55 -1.20
CA TYR A 81 -13.55 -10.10 -0.79
C TYR A 81 -12.49 -9.01 -0.64
N SER A 82 -12.34 -8.14 -1.65
CA SER A 82 -11.33 -7.06 -1.62
C SER A 82 -11.61 -6.04 -0.51
N THR A 83 -12.87 -5.74 -0.22
CA THR A 83 -13.27 -4.86 0.89
C THR A 83 -12.90 -5.47 2.24
N SER A 84 -13.21 -6.75 2.46
CA SER A 84 -12.82 -7.47 3.67
C SER A 84 -11.30 -7.52 3.84
N LEU A 85 -10.56 -7.78 2.75
CA LEU A 85 -9.11 -7.83 2.76
C LEU A 85 -8.49 -6.45 3.07
N ARG A 86 -9.03 -5.36 2.49
CA ARG A 86 -8.58 -3.99 2.81
C ARG A 86 -8.81 -3.65 4.27
N HIS A 87 -9.97 -4.00 4.81
CA HIS A 87 -10.28 -3.77 6.22
C HIS A 87 -9.28 -4.50 7.12
N ALA A 88 -9.07 -5.80 6.89
CA ALA A 88 -8.15 -6.60 7.68
C ALA A 88 -6.70 -6.09 7.57
N LEU A 89 -6.25 -5.73 6.35
CA LEU A 89 -4.91 -5.19 6.14
C LEU A 89 -4.73 -3.84 6.83
N PHE A 90 -5.71 -2.94 6.75
CA PHE A 90 -5.64 -1.64 7.40
C PHE A 90 -5.62 -1.79 8.93
N GLU A 91 -6.50 -2.62 9.49
CA GLU A 91 -6.52 -2.93 10.92
C GLU A 91 -5.18 -3.50 11.39
N HIS A 92 -4.61 -4.42 10.61
CA HIS A 92 -3.30 -5.01 10.91
C HIS A 92 -2.17 -3.97 10.89
N ILE A 93 -2.11 -3.13 9.85
CA ILE A 93 -1.12 -2.05 9.74
C ILE A 93 -1.19 -1.09 10.95
N GLN A 94 -2.39 -0.80 11.47
CA GLN A 94 -2.54 0.05 12.66
C GLN A 94 -2.02 -0.60 13.96
N ARG A 95 -1.83 -1.93 13.96
CA ARG A 95 -1.26 -2.67 15.09
C ARG A 95 0.25 -2.80 15.04
N LEU A 96 0.86 -2.66 13.85
CA LEU A 96 2.31 -2.73 13.67
C LEU A 96 3.02 -1.62 14.45
N GLY A 97 4.23 -1.93 14.89
CA GLY A 97 5.14 -0.98 15.52
C GLY A 97 5.89 -0.11 14.50
N PHE A 98 6.68 0.82 14.99
CA PHE A 98 7.52 1.67 14.12
C PHE A 98 8.59 0.87 13.41
N THR A 99 9.19 -0.12 14.06
CA THR A 99 10.22 -0.99 13.47
C THR A 99 9.73 -1.69 12.21
N GLU A 100 8.53 -2.29 12.25
CA GLU A 100 7.93 -2.96 11.09
C GLU A 100 7.56 -1.95 10.01
N MET A 101 7.02 -0.79 10.40
CA MET A 101 6.66 0.28 9.47
C MET A 101 7.89 0.85 8.74
N ASP A 102 9.01 1.02 9.44
CA ASP A 102 10.27 1.50 8.86
C ASP A 102 10.89 0.46 7.92
N THR A 103 10.85 -0.81 8.30
CA THR A 103 11.38 -1.91 7.49
C THR A 103 10.61 -2.09 6.19
N MET A 104 9.26 -2.02 6.24
CA MET A 104 8.42 -2.19 5.06
C MET A 104 8.34 -0.92 4.20
N GLY A 105 8.38 0.23 4.82
CA GLY A 105 8.20 1.54 4.20
C GLY A 105 6.74 1.87 3.85
N THR A 106 6.33 3.10 4.13
CA THR A 106 4.96 3.58 3.93
C THR A 106 4.49 3.48 2.47
N SER A 107 5.37 3.75 1.51
CA SER A 107 5.05 3.66 0.07
C SER A 107 4.69 2.23 -0.35
N THR A 108 5.39 1.23 0.22
CA THR A 108 5.08 -0.19 0.00
C THR A 108 3.71 -0.53 0.55
N LEU A 109 3.41 -0.14 1.78
CA LEU A 109 2.10 -0.40 2.41
C LEU A 109 0.95 0.22 1.62
N ILE A 110 1.12 1.46 1.12
CA ILE A 110 0.12 2.10 0.23
C ILE A 110 -0.10 1.27 -1.04
N THR A 111 0.99 0.77 -1.66
CA THR A 111 0.89 -0.08 -2.86
C THR A 111 0.15 -1.38 -2.57
N ARG A 112 0.39 -2.02 -1.40
CA ARG A 112 -0.36 -3.23 -0.97
C ARG A 112 -1.84 -2.93 -0.81
N MET A 113 -2.20 -1.82 -0.13
CA MET A 113 -3.58 -1.39 0.12
C MET A 113 -4.36 -1.06 -1.16
N THR A 114 -3.68 -0.57 -2.19
CA THR A 114 -4.31 -0.07 -3.42
C THR A 114 -4.10 -1.03 -4.59
N SER A 115 -2.95 -0.99 -5.23
CA SER A 115 -2.66 -1.71 -6.48
C SER A 115 -2.75 -3.22 -6.33
N ASP A 116 -2.11 -3.79 -5.27
CA ASP A 116 -2.06 -5.24 -5.11
C ASP A 116 -3.45 -5.82 -4.81
N ILE A 117 -4.23 -5.20 -3.92
CA ILE A 117 -5.61 -5.67 -3.64
C ILE A 117 -6.51 -5.52 -4.87
N ASN A 118 -6.37 -4.45 -5.67
CA ASN A 118 -7.12 -4.30 -6.91
C ASN A 118 -6.79 -5.41 -7.93
N GLN A 119 -5.51 -5.79 -8.03
CA GLN A 119 -5.09 -6.90 -8.89
C GLN A 119 -5.64 -8.24 -8.40
N VAL A 120 -5.67 -8.49 -7.09
CA VAL A 120 -6.31 -9.68 -6.49
C VAL A 120 -7.80 -9.70 -6.77
N GLN A 121 -8.50 -8.57 -6.61
CA GLN A 121 -9.92 -8.44 -6.94
C GLN A 121 -10.21 -8.79 -8.40
N SER A 122 -9.42 -8.22 -9.33
CA SER A 122 -9.58 -8.46 -10.77
C SER A 122 -9.30 -9.93 -11.12
N GLY A 123 -8.26 -10.51 -10.54
CA GLY A 123 -7.93 -11.92 -10.74
C GLY A 123 -9.01 -12.86 -10.21
N LEU A 124 -9.56 -12.59 -9.02
CA LEU A 124 -10.67 -13.37 -8.46
C LEU A 124 -11.93 -13.28 -9.32
N ASN A 125 -12.28 -12.07 -9.80
CA ASN A 125 -13.42 -11.89 -10.70
C ASN A 125 -13.27 -12.72 -11.98
N LEU A 126 -12.11 -12.64 -12.65
CA LEU A 126 -11.83 -13.40 -13.86
C LEU A 126 -11.80 -14.91 -13.60
N PHE A 127 -11.22 -15.33 -12.48
CA PHE A 127 -11.20 -16.74 -12.08
C PHE A 127 -12.61 -17.31 -11.94
N LEU A 128 -13.49 -16.63 -11.21
CA LEU A 128 -14.89 -17.08 -11.01
C LEU A 128 -15.69 -17.15 -12.33
N ARG A 129 -15.32 -16.34 -13.31
CA ARG A 129 -16.06 -16.27 -14.60
C ARG A 129 -15.53 -17.23 -15.66
N LEU A 130 -14.22 -17.46 -15.73
CA LEU A 130 -13.60 -18.10 -16.88
C LEU A 130 -12.93 -19.43 -16.57
N PHE A 131 -12.55 -19.68 -15.30
CA PHE A 131 -11.73 -20.84 -14.94
C PHE A 131 -12.42 -22.18 -15.27
N LEU A 132 -13.70 -22.30 -14.96
CA LEU A 132 -14.48 -23.50 -15.29
C LEU A 132 -15.09 -23.42 -16.70
N ARG A 133 -15.49 -22.24 -17.16
CA ARG A 133 -16.16 -22.04 -18.45
C ARG A 133 -15.27 -22.42 -19.62
N SER A 134 -14.05 -21.93 -19.69
CA SER A 134 -13.20 -22.11 -20.88
C SER A 134 -12.82 -23.58 -21.12
N PRO A 135 -12.36 -24.38 -20.13
CA PRO A 135 -12.16 -25.80 -20.32
C PRO A 135 -13.46 -26.55 -20.66
N PHE A 136 -14.58 -26.16 -20.02
CA PHE A 136 -15.87 -26.79 -20.27
C PHE A 136 -16.35 -26.58 -21.71
N VAL A 137 -16.19 -25.38 -22.28
CA VAL A 137 -16.55 -25.11 -23.67
C VAL A 137 -15.64 -25.88 -24.63
N VAL A 138 -14.32 -25.92 -24.37
CA VAL A 138 -13.37 -26.64 -25.25
C VAL A 138 -13.67 -28.13 -25.27
N VAL A 139 -13.85 -28.75 -24.11
CA VAL A 139 -14.20 -30.18 -24.01
C VAL A 139 -15.62 -30.42 -24.52
N GLY A 140 -16.58 -29.56 -24.18
CA GLY A 140 -17.96 -29.64 -24.61
C GLY A 140 -18.10 -29.54 -26.13
N ALA A 141 -17.41 -28.60 -26.78
CA ALA A 141 -17.42 -28.48 -28.25
C ALA A 141 -16.81 -29.71 -28.91
N MET A 142 -15.75 -30.29 -28.35
CA MET A 142 -15.20 -31.55 -28.83
C MET A 142 -16.20 -32.72 -28.71
N VAL A 143 -16.87 -32.86 -27.54
CA VAL A 143 -17.91 -33.88 -27.34
C VAL A 143 -19.05 -33.68 -28.33
N MET A 144 -19.54 -32.44 -28.49
CA MET A 144 -20.58 -32.13 -29.47
C MET A 144 -20.17 -32.45 -30.91
N ALA A 145 -18.90 -32.23 -31.27
CA ALA A 145 -18.39 -32.62 -32.58
C ALA A 145 -18.46 -34.15 -32.79
N PHE A 146 -18.17 -34.95 -31.76
CA PHE A 146 -18.32 -36.42 -31.81
C PHE A 146 -19.80 -36.87 -31.93
N THR A 147 -20.74 -36.14 -31.40
CA THR A 147 -22.19 -36.44 -31.54
C THR A 147 -22.69 -36.12 -32.95
N VAL A 148 -22.06 -35.15 -33.64
CA VAL A 148 -22.39 -34.79 -35.03
C VAL A 148 -21.81 -35.81 -36.04
N ASN A 149 -20.50 -36.02 -36.03
CA ASN A 149 -19.85 -37.02 -36.89
C ASN A 149 -18.51 -37.45 -36.31
N VAL A 150 -18.33 -38.76 -36.07
CA VAL A 150 -17.12 -39.31 -35.45
C VAL A 150 -15.87 -39.12 -36.32
N ARG A 151 -15.96 -39.26 -37.66
CA ARG A 151 -14.80 -39.09 -38.53
C ARG A 151 -14.31 -37.66 -38.59
N ALA A 152 -15.22 -36.70 -38.70
CA ALA A 152 -14.91 -35.29 -38.69
C ALA A 152 -14.40 -34.83 -37.31
N ALA A 153 -14.87 -35.43 -36.22
CA ALA A 153 -14.44 -35.11 -34.86
C ALA A 153 -12.95 -35.40 -34.58
N TRP A 154 -12.33 -36.37 -35.27
CA TRP A 154 -10.89 -36.61 -35.15
C TRP A 154 -10.02 -35.42 -35.52
N ILE A 155 -10.53 -34.51 -36.39
CA ILE A 155 -9.84 -33.26 -36.70
C ILE A 155 -9.68 -32.38 -35.47
N PHE A 156 -10.67 -32.37 -34.59
CA PHE A 156 -10.60 -31.62 -33.30
C PHE A 156 -9.57 -32.21 -32.34
N VAL A 157 -9.45 -33.54 -32.30
CA VAL A 157 -8.46 -34.24 -31.47
C VAL A 157 -7.03 -33.87 -31.87
N VAL A 158 -6.80 -33.55 -33.14
CA VAL A 158 -5.48 -33.09 -33.65
C VAL A 158 -5.34 -31.57 -33.52
N ALA A 159 -6.38 -30.80 -33.85
CA ALA A 159 -6.33 -29.35 -33.89
C ALA A 159 -6.22 -28.73 -32.48
N ILE A 160 -6.93 -29.26 -31.48
CA ILE A 160 -6.91 -28.69 -30.10
C ILE A 160 -5.53 -28.78 -29.46
N PRO A 161 -4.81 -29.91 -29.44
CA PRO A 161 -3.44 -29.96 -28.93
C PRO A 161 -2.50 -29.06 -29.72
N LEU A 162 -2.61 -29.02 -31.05
CA LEU A 162 -1.75 -28.17 -31.88
C LEU A 162 -1.97 -26.67 -31.56
N LEU A 163 -3.22 -26.23 -31.47
CA LEU A 163 -3.57 -24.87 -31.03
C LEU A 163 -3.06 -24.58 -29.59
N SER A 164 -3.21 -25.54 -28.69
CA SER A 164 -2.74 -25.43 -27.31
C SER A 164 -1.22 -25.25 -27.26
N VAL A 165 -0.47 -26.03 -28.02
CA VAL A 165 0.99 -25.90 -28.10
C VAL A 165 1.39 -24.51 -28.60
N VAL A 166 0.73 -23.96 -29.62
CA VAL A 166 1.03 -22.62 -30.13
C VAL A 166 0.67 -21.55 -29.10
N VAL A 167 -0.56 -21.57 -28.55
CA VAL A 167 -1.04 -20.54 -27.63
C VAL A 167 -0.22 -20.55 -26.34
N PHE A 168 -0.05 -21.70 -25.70
CA PHE A 168 0.73 -21.82 -24.47
C PHE A 168 2.24 -21.70 -24.71
N GLY A 169 2.75 -22.17 -25.85
CA GLY A 169 4.15 -22.04 -26.23
C GLY A 169 4.55 -20.57 -26.41
N VAL A 170 3.79 -19.78 -27.15
CA VAL A 170 4.02 -18.34 -27.28
C VAL A 170 3.92 -17.65 -25.93
N MET A 171 2.93 -18.02 -25.11
CA MET A 171 2.76 -17.45 -23.77
C MET A 171 3.96 -17.72 -22.85
N VAL A 172 4.48 -18.95 -22.84
CA VAL A 172 5.65 -19.34 -22.02
C VAL A 172 6.90 -18.59 -22.46
N ILE A 173 7.09 -18.40 -23.77
CA ILE A 173 8.22 -17.65 -24.31
C ILE A 173 8.10 -16.14 -24.04
N THR A 174 6.90 -15.56 -24.22
CA THR A 174 6.71 -14.11 -24.10
C THR A 174 6.62 -13.62 -22.66
N ASN A 175 6.15 -14.44 -21.71
CA ASN A 175 5.98 -14.03 -20.31
C ASN A 175 7.28 -13.54 -19.62
N PRO A 176 8.43 -14.23 -19.69
CA PRO A 176 9.70 -13.72 -19.17
C PRO A 176 10.19 -12.48 -19.91
N LEU A 177 9.92 -12.37 -21.22
CA LEU A 177 10.29 -11.21 -22.02
C LEU A 177 9.47 -9.97 -21.60
N TYR A 178 8.18 -10.12 -21.31
CA TYR A 178 7.36 -9.05 -20.72
C TYR A 178 7.88 -8.57 -19.37
N LYS A 179 8.38 -9.49 -18.52
CA LYS A 179 9.01 -9.09 -17.24
C LYS A 179 10.27 -8.26 -17.47
N THR A 180 11.08 -8.63 -18.46
CA THR A 180 12.28 -7.87 -18.84
C THR A 180 11.91 -6.50 -19.41
N ALA A 181 10.90 -6.42 -20.29
CA ALA A 181 10.39 -5.15 -20.81
C ALA A 181 9.88 -4.25 -19.68
N GLN A 182 9.17 -4.81 -18.69
CA GLN A 182 8.71 -4.08 -17.52
C GLN A 182 9.89 -3.52 -16.70
N ALA A 183 10.94 -4.31 -16.47
CA ALA A 183 12.12 -3.82 -15.75
C ALA A 183 12.83 -2.67 -16.50
N ARG A 184 12.83 -2.70 -17.85
CA ARG A 184 13.34 -1.57 -18.66
C ARG A 184 12.45 -0.33 -18.56
N LEU A 185 11.11 -0.51 -18.55
CA LEU A 185 10.16 0.58 -18.32
C LEU A 185 10.35 1.20 -16.93
N ASP A 186 10.52 0.40 -15.89
CA ASP A 186 10.76 0.87 -14.53
C ASP A 186 12.05 1.70 -14.45
N ARG A 187 13.08 1.33 -15.24
CA ARG A 187 14.31 2.12 -15.37
C ARG A 187 14.06 3.50 -16.00
N VAL A 188 13.30 3.56 -17.11
CA VAL A 188 12.93 4.83 -17.76
C VAL A 188 12.09 5.71 -16.82
N LEU A 189 11.12 5.13 -16.13
CA LEU A 189 10.32 5.83 -15.13
C LEU A 189 11.17 6.33 -13.95
N GLY A 190 12.16 5.54 -13.52
CA GLY A 190 13.14 5.94 -12.50
C GLY A 190 13.93 7.17 -12.91
N LEU A 191 14.49 7.19 -14.12
CA LEU A 191 15.21 8.34 -14.69
C LEU A 191 14.31 9.57 -14.81
N THR A 192 13.08 9.40 -15.29
CA THR A 192 12.10 10.49 -15.39
C THR A 192 11.83 11.11 -14.02
N ARG A 193 11.60 10.28 -12.99
CA ARG A 193 11.35 10.75 -11.62
C ARG A 193 12.56 11.48 -11.04
N GLU A 194 13.77 10.93 -11.23
CA GLU A 194 15.03 11.52 -10.81
C GLU A 194 15.21 12.92 -11.42
N ASN A 195 15.02 13.04 -12.75
CA ASN A 195 15.12 14.28 -13.47
C ASN A 195 14.08 15.33 -13.05
N LEU A 196 12.80 14.93 -12.91
CA LEU A 196 11.75 15.85 -12.49
C LEU A 196 11.95 16.34 -11.05
N THR A 197 12.41 15.46 -10.16
CA THR A 197 12.68 15.84 -8.77
C THR A 197 13.94 16.70 -8.66
N GLY A 198 14.96 16.37 -9.44
CA GLY A 198 16.27 17.05 -9.47
C GLY A 198 16.38 18.15 -10.52
N VAL A 199 15.31 18.61 -11.16
CA VAL A 199 15.35 19.55 -12.30
C VAL A 199 16.13 20.82 -12.02
N ARG A 200 16.09 21.33 -10.79
CA ARG A 200 16.86 22.52 -10.38
C ARG A 200 18.37 22.25 -10.37
N VAL A 201 18.77 21.05 -9.96
CA VAL A 201 20.17 20.61 -9.94
C VAL A 201 20.67 20.41 -11.37
N VAL A 202 19.90 19.70 -12.21
CA VAL A 202 20.23 19.49 -13.63
C VAL A 202 20.49 20.82 -14.33
N ARG A 203 19.60 21.81 -14.15
CA ARG A 203 19.74 23.16 -14.72
C ARG A 203 20.90 23.98 -14.10
N ALA A 204 21.11 23.84 -12.79
CA ALA A 204 22.19 24.57 -12.12
C ALA A 204 23.59 24.11 -12.57
N PHE A 205 23.71 22.84 -13.01
CA PHE A 205 24.98 22.28 -13.47
C PHE A 205 25.08 22.10 -14.99
N ASP A 206 24.11 22.64 -15.77
CA ASP A 206 24.06 22.56 -17.24
C ASP A 206 24.19 21.11 -17.76
N LYS A 207 23.40 20.20 -17.16
CA LYS A 207 23.45 18.75 -17.45
C LYS A 207 22.28 18.25 -18.27
N GLU A 208 21.43 19.14 -18.83
CA GLU A 208 20.25 18.78 -19.60
C GLU A 208 20.59 17.83 -20.75
N LYS A 209 21.63 18.14 -21.52
CA LYS A 209 22.03 17.31 -22.65
C LYS A 209 22.46 15.90 -22.21
N SER A 210 23.26 15.81 -21.16
CA SER A 210 23.70 14.52 -20.60
C SER A 210 22.52 13.67 -20.10
N GLU A 211 21.52 14.31 -19.49
CA GLU A 211 20.33 13.59 -19.00
C GLU A 211 19.38 13.19 -20.14
N ILE A 212 19.31 14.00 -21.22
CA ILE A 212 18.58 13.63 -22.44
C ILE A 212 19.24 12.39 -23.06
N ASP A 213 20.56 12.39 -23.27
CA ASP A 213 21.29 11.27 -23.84
C ASP A 213 21.12 9.97 -23.01
N ARG A 214 21.13 10.11 -21.67
CA ARG A 214 20.90 9.01 -20.73
C ARG A 214 19.47 8.46 -20.82
N PHE A 215 18.49 9.34 -20.94
CA PHE A 215 17.09 8.97 -21.11
C PHE A 215 16.88 8.28 -22.47
N GLU A 216 17.40 8.85 -23.57
CA GLU A 216 17.27 8.26 -24.91
C GLU A 216 17.88 6.87 -24.97
N SER A 217 19.07 6.68 -24.40
CA SER A 217 19.72 5.35 -24.33
C SER A 217 18.86 4.32 -23.58
N ALA A 218 18.25 4.71 -22.46
CA ALA A 218 17.38 3.83 -21.70
C ALA A 218 16.07 3.54 -22.45
N ASN A 219 15.51 4.55 -23.12
CA ASN A 219 14.30 4.45 -23.92
C ASN A 219 14.50 3.59 -25.17
N ASP A 220 15.65 3.69 -25.83
CA ASP A 220 16.01 2.82 -26.97
C ASP A 220 16.09 1.34 -26.57
N LEU A 221 16.70 1.06 -25.41
CA LEU A 221 16.73 -0.32 -24.86
C LEU A 221 15.33 -0.85 -24.56
N LEU A 222 14.45 0.00 -24.01
CA LEU A 222 13.04 -0.34 -23.80
C LEU A 222 12.34 -0.62 -25.13
N THR A 223 12.49 0.28 -26.09
CA THR A 223 11.87 0.18 -27.42
C THR A 223 12.28 -1.10 -28.14
N ARG A 224 13.58 -1.41 -28.19
CA ARG A 224 14.09 -2.68 -28.78
C ARG A 224 13.48 -3.89 -28.09
N MET A 225 13.38 -3.86 -26.76
CA MET A 225 12.79 -4.98 -26.02
C MET A 225 11.29 -5.13 -26.30
N GLN A 226 10.54 -4.02 -26.33
CA GLN A 226 9.11 -4.02 -26.67
C GLN A 226 8.86 -4.52 -28.10
N LEU A 227 9.66 -4.08 -29.07
CA LEU A 227 9.59 -4.57 -30.44
C LEU A 227 9.88 -6.07 -30.52
N HIS A 228 10.91 -6.56 -29.82
CA HIS A 228 11.22 -7.99 -29.77
C HIS A 228 10.08 -8.82 -29.21
N VAL A 229 9.50 -8.38 -28.08
CA VAL A 229 8.31 -9.02 -27.48
C VAL A 229 7.12 -8.93 -28.43
N GLY A 230 6.93 -7.77 -29.06
CA GLY A 230 5.87 -7.53 -30.05
C GLY A 230 5.95 -8.48 -31.23
N HIS A 231 7.14 -8.66 -31.81
CA HIS A 231 7.37 -9.58 -32.95
C HIS A 231 6.98 -11.02 -32.59
N ILE A 232 7.39 -11.51 -31.40
CA ILE A 232 7.05 -12.88 -30.98
C ILE A 232 5.54 -12.98 -30.67
N SER A 233 4.98 -12.01 -29.96
CA SER A 233 3.54 -12.02 -29.63
C SER A 233 2.66 -11.90 -30.86
N SER A 234 3.08 -11.15 -31.87
CA SER A 234 2.32 -10.99 -33.15
C SER A 234 2.21 -12.28 -33.95
N LEU A 235 3.14 -13.24 -33.77
CA LEU A 235 3.06 -14.55 -34.43
C LEU A 235 1.89 -15.40 -33.91
N MET A 236 1.37 -15.13 -32.73
CA MET A 236 0.29 -15.93 -32.14
C MET A 236 -0.97 -15.95 -33.04
N SER A 237 -1.43 -14.78 -33.48
CA SER A 237 -2.64 -14.69 -34.32
C SER A 237 -2.46 -15.36 -35.69
N PRO A 238 -1.43 -15.07 -36.52
CA PRO A 238 -1.25 -15.73 -37.78
C PRO A 238 -1.12 -17.27 -37.65
N LEU A 239 -0.32 -17.76 -36.70
CA LEU A 239 -0.15 -19.20 -36.50
C LEU A 239 -1.46 -19.90 -36.11
N THR A 240 -2.22 -19.31 -35.16
CA THR A 240 -3.53 -19.87 -34.76
C THR A 240 -4.53 -19.82 -35.92
N TYR A 241 -4.56 -18.74 -36.72
CA TYR A 241 -5.42 -18.65 -37.90
C TYR A 241 -5.05 -19.64 -38.98
N VAL A 242 -3.77 -19.88 -39.22
CA VAL A 242 -3.32 -20.91 -40.19
C VAL A 242 -3.80 -22.30 -39.74
N ILE A 243 -3.58 -22.66 -38.48
CA ILE A 243 -4.01 -23.95 -37.93
C ILE A 243 -5.53 -24.14 -38.06
N ILE A 244 -6.31 -23.12 -37.69
CA ILE A 244 -7.76 -23.17 -37.77
C ILE A 244 -8.25 -23.26 -39.20
N ASN A 245 -7.72 -22.45 -40.11
CA ASN A 245 -8.15 -22.51 -41.50
C ASN A 245 -7.77 -23.86 -42.16
N LEU A 246 -6.62 -24.43 -41.80
CA LEU A 246 -6.27 -25.80 -42.23
C LEU A 246 -7.24 -26.83 -41.63
N ALA A 247 -7.61 -26.71 -40.36
CA ALA A 247 -8.61 -27.57 -39.76
C ALA A 247 -10.00 -27.40 -40.41
N ILE A 248 -10.41 -26.17 -40.74
CA ILE A 248 -11.65 -25.90 -41.46
C ILE A 248 -11.61 -26.50 -42.87
N VAL A 249 -10.51 -26.35 -43.60
CA VAL A 249 -10.35 -26.99 -44.92
C VAL A 249 -10.45 -28.52 -44.82
N ALA A 250 -9.80 -29.11 -43.81
CA ALA A 250 -9.91 -30.54 -43.54
C ALA A 250 -11.37 -30.95 -43.16
N LEU A 251 -12.06 -30.14 -42.36
CA LEU A 251 -13.48 -30.35 -42.04
C LEU A 251 -14.37 -30.29 -43.29
N LEU A 252 -14.15 -29.31 -44.15
CA LEU A 252 -14.90 -29.17 -45.41
C LEU A 252 -14.62 -30.36 -46.35
N TYR A 253 -13.35 -30.81 -46.45
CA TYR A 253 -12.98 -31.96 -47.25
C TYR A 253 -13.61 -33.26 -46.74
N VAL A 254 -13.43 -33.60 -45.45
CA VAL A 254 -14.04 -34.78 -44.82
C VAL A 254 -15.56 -34.68 -44.85
N GLY A 255 -16.10 -33.48 -44.56
CA GLY A 255 -17.54 -33.20 -44.61
C GLY A 255 -18.14 -33.42 -45.98
N SER A 256 -17.46 -33.02 -47.07
CA SER A 256 -17.95 -33.26 -48.41
C SER A 256 -18.01 -34.75 -48.76
N ILE A 257 -17.03 -35.54 -48.29
CA ILE A 257 -17.04 -37.00 -48.46
C ILE A 257 -18.22 -37.62 -47.71
N GLU A 258 -18.38 -37.26 -46.44
CA GLU A 258 -19.45 -37.79 -45.57
C GLU A 258 -20.85 -37.38 -46.07
N ILE A 259 -21.02 -36.17 -46.61
CA ILE A 259 -22.29 -35.73 -47.25
C ILE A 259 -22.60 -36.61 -48.48
N ASN A 260 -21.60 -36.87 -49.34
CA ASN A 260 -21.80 -37.68 -50.55
C ASN A 260 -22.16 -39.14 -50.22
N VAL A 261 -21.69 -39.67 -49.11
CA VAL A 261 -21.99 -41.03 -48.62
C VAL A 261 -23.30 -41.08 -47.79
N GLY A 262 -23.91 -39.91 -47.50
CA GLY A 262 -25.12 -39.80 -46.69
C GLY A 262 -24.91 -39.92 -45.17
N GLY A 263 -23.63 -39.83 -44.72
CA GLY A 263 -23.26 -39.90 -43.30
C GLY A 263 -23.39 -38.57 -42.54
N MET A 264 -23.58 -37.44 -43.26
CA MET A 264 -23.68 -36.10 -42.65
C MET A 264 -24.48 -35.16 -43.60
N ALA A 265 -25.11 -34.13 -43.02
CA ALA A 265 -25.79 -33.10 -43.81
C ALA A 265 -24.96 -31.79 -43.87
N SER A 266 -25.31 -30.88 -44.79
CA SER A 266 -24.54 -29.63 -45.01
C SER A 266 -24.51 -28.70 -43.80
N GLY A 267 -25.60 -28.66 -43.04
CA GLY A 267 -25.66 -27.86 -41.82
C GLY A 267 -24.76 -28.37 -40.68
N ASP A 268 -24.49 -29.68 -40.68
CA ASP A 268 -23.60 -30.29 -39.67
C ASP A 268 -22.16 -29.79 -39.85
N VAL A 269 -21.72 -29.60 -41.10
CA VAL A 269 -20.41 -28.97 -41.39
C VAL A 269 -20.34 -27.57 -40.84
N ILE A 270 -21.42 -26.78 -40.97
CA ILE A 270 -21.50 -25.41 -40.43
C ILE A 270 -21.39 -25.45 -38.88
N ALA A 271 -22.08 -26.41 -38.22
CA ALA A 271 -21.96 -26.56 -36.78
C ALA A 271 -20.52 -26.89 -36.35
N LEU A 272 -19.85 -27.83 -37.05
CA LEU A 272 -18.47 -28.19 -36.75
C LEU A 272 -17.51 -27.02 -36.93
N VAL A 273 -17.66 -26.20 -37.96
CA VAL A 273 -16.86 -24.98 -38.16
C VAL A 273 -17.08 -23.97 -37.03
N ASN A 274 -18.32 -23.81 -36.59
CA ASN A 274 -18.63 -22.94 -35.43
C ASN A 274 -17.98 -23.46 -34.13
N TYR A 275 -18.03 -24.76 -33.84
CA TYR A 275 -17.33 -25.36 -32.70
C TYR A 275 -15.82 -25.12 -32.76
N MET A 276 -15.20 -25.27 -33.92
CA MET A 276 -13.77 -25.03 -34.10
C MET A 276 -13.40 -23.57 -33.77
N ASN A 277 -14.20 -22.60 -34.23
CA ASN A 277 -13.99 -21.19 -33.90
C ASN A 277 -14.20 -20.88 -32.40
N GLN A 278 -15.21 -21.50 -31.75
CA GLN A 278 -15.42 -21.35 -30.31
C GLN A 278 -14.21 -21.85 -29.51
N ILE A 279 -13.63 -23.00 -29.89
CA ILE A 279 -12.46 -23.58 -29.23
C ILE A 279 -11.27 -22.60 -29.27
N LEU A 280 -10.99 -21.99 -30.42
CA LEU A 280 -9.92 -21.00 -30.54
C LEU A 280 -10.12 -19.84 -29.53
N VAL A 281 -11.30 -19.24 -29.56
CA VAL A 281 -11.61 -18.09 -28.70
C VAL A 281 -11.44 -18.45 -27.23
N GLU A 282 -11.90 -19.63 -26.82
CA GLU A 282 -11.80 -20.08 -25.42
C GLU A 282 -10.35 -20.46 -25.02
N LEU A 283 -9.55 -21.03 -25.91
CA LEU A 283 -8.12 -21.29 -25.63
C LEU A 283 -7.34 -20.00 -25.41
N VAL A 284 -7.58 -18.97 -26.22
CA VAL A 284 -6.95 -17.65 -26.05
C VAL A 284 -7.39 -16.99 -24.74
N LYS A 285 -8.70 -17.08 -24.39
CA LYS A 285 -9.21 -16.59 -23.10
C LYS A 285 -8.57 -17.32 -21.92
N LEU A 286 -8.41 -18.64 -22.01
CA LEU A 286 -7.79 -19.46 -20.97
C LEU A 286 -6.31 -19.08 -20.75
N ALA A 287 -5.55 -18.86 -21.83
CA ALA A 287 -4.18 -18.39 -21.72
C ALA A 287 -4.07 -17.04 -21.00
N ASN A 288 -4.91 -16.07 -21.37
CA ASN A 288 -4.96 -14.77 -20.72
C ASN A 288 -5.38 -14.88 -19.24
N LEU A 289 -6.33 -15.77 -18.92
CA LEU A 289 -6.75 -16.04 -17.55
C LEU A 289 -5.58 -16.51 -16.68
N ILE A 290 -4.78 -17.46 -17.17
CA ILE A 290 -3.61 -17.99 -16.44
C ILE A 290 -2.64 -16.86 -16.08
N VAL A 291 -2.36 -15.96 -17.02
CA VAL A 291 -1.48 -14.80 -16.77
C VAL A 291 -2.06 -13.88 -15.69
N GLN A 292 -3.36 -13.56 -15.78
CA GLN A 292 -4.00 -12.65 -14.83
C GLN A 292 -4.12 -13.26 -13.41
N VAL A 293 -4.46 -14.54 -13.33
CA VAL A 293 -4.52 -15.27 -12.04
C VAL A 293 -3.13 -15.37 -11.43
N SER A 294 -2.08 -15.64 -12.23
CA SER A 294 -0.70 -15.69 -11.73
C SER A 294 -0.26 -14.34 -11.14
N LYS A 295 -0.60 -13.22 -11.80
CA LYS A 295 -0.37 -11.87 -11.27
C LYS A 295 -1.13 -11.64 -9.96
N ALA A 296 -2.39 -12.02 -9.91
CA ALA A 296 -3.22 -11.87 -8.72
C ALA A 296 -2.68 -12.69 -7.53
N LEU A 297 -2.23 -13.92 -7.77
CA LEU A 297 -1.62 -14.76 -6.73
C LEU A 297 -0.31 -14.16 -6.20
N ALA A 298 0.54 -13.62 -7.08
CA ALA A 298 1.76 -12.92 -6.65
C ALA A 298 1.42 -11.68 -5.79
N CYS A 299 0.40 -10.88 -6.16
CA CYS A 299 -0.08 -9.76 -5.36
C CYS A 299 -0.66 -10.24 -4.02
N ALA A 300 -1.45 -11.32 -4.02
CA ALA A 300 -1.99 -11.92 -2.81
C ALA A 300 -0.87 -12.37 -1.86
N GLY A 301 0.20 -13.00 -2.37
CA GLY A 301 1.37 -13.37 -1.56
C GLY A 301 2.03 -12.18 -0.88
N ARG A 302 2.17 -11.04 -1.60
CA ARG A 302 2.73 -9.82 -1.01
C ARG A 302 1.83 -9.18 0.06
N VAL A 303 0.51 -9.21 -0.12
CA VAL A 303 -0.45 -8.75 0.89
C VAL A 303 -0.42 -9.68 2.10
N GLN A 304 -0.36 -11.00 1.87
CA GLN A 304 -0.26 -11.99 2.93
C GLN A 304 1.02 -11.80 3.77
N ALA A 305 2.16 -11.52 3.14
CA ALA A 305 3.41 -11.26 3.85
C ALA A 305 3.30 -10.09 4.85
N VAL A 306 2.53 -9.05 4.53
CA VAL A 306 2.25 -7.96 5.49
C VAL A 306 1.36 -8.45 6.62
N LEU A 307 0.31 -9.25 6.32
CA LEU A 307 -0.60 -9.79 7.34
C LEU A 307 0.09 -10.81 8.28
N ASP A 308 1.12 -11.48 7.80
CA ASP A 308 1.90 -12.47 8.56
C ASP A 308 3.01 -11.82 9.41
N THR A 309 3.26 -10.51 9.22
CA THR A 309 4.24 -9.78 10.04
C THR A 309 3.64 -9.54 11.43
N GLU A 310 4.19 -10.19 12.43
CA GLU A 310 3.74 -10.00 13.81
C GLU A 310 4.23 -8.65 14.36
N PRO A 311 3.40 -7.92 15.14
CA PRO A 311 3.87 -6.73 15.85
C PRO A 311 5.00 -7.09 16.82
N GLY A 312 6.19 -6.49 16.62
CA GLY A 312 7.38 -6.79 17.43
C GLY A 312 7.28 -6.30 18.88
N MET A 313 6.32 -5.41 19.20
CA MET A 313 6.10 -4.90 20.55
C MET A 313 4.75 -5.32 21.09
N GLU A 314 4.77 -6.01 22.24
CA GLU A 314 3.56 -6.32 22.99
C GLU A 314 3.31 -5.29 24.09
N PHE A 315 2.05 -4.89 24.24
CA PHE A 315 1.59 -4.04 25.32
C PHE A 315 0.66 -4.83 26.24
N PRO A 316 0.84 -4.79 27.56
CA PRO A 316 -0.09 -5.45 28.47
C PRO A 316 -1.48 -4.82 28.39
N ALA A 317 -2.52 -5.63 28.68
CA ALA A 317 -3.90 -5.15 28.71
C ALA A 317 -4.18 -4.22 29.90
N ALA A 318 -3.48 -4.42 31.02
CA ALA A 318 -3.57 -3.61 32.23
C ALA A 318 -2.17 -3.24 32.73
N LEU A 319 -2.11 -2.17 33.52
CA LEU A 319 -0.86 -1.72 34.14
C LEU A 319 -0.30 -2.79 35.07
N LYS A 320 0.94 -3.18 34.87
CA LYS A 320 1.61 -4.23 35.67
C LYS A 320 2.48 -3.61 36.78
N GLY A 321 2.38 -4.17 37.99
CA GLY A 321 3.18 -3.76 39.15
C GLY A 321 2.75 -2.43 39.76
N GLU A 322 3.32 -2.09 40.93
CA GLU A 322 3.22 -0.78 41.55
C GLU A 322 4.54 -0.03 41.38
N ALA A 323 4.50 1.30 41.28
CA ALA A 323 5.71 2.10 41.28
C ALA A 323 6.34 2.07 42.66
N PRO A 324 7.64 1.74 42.81
CA PRO A 324 8.33 1.81 44.08
C PRO A 324 8.26 3.25 44.68
N ALA A 325 8.07 3.34 45.97
CA ALA A 325 7.91 4.64 46.66
C ALA A 325 9.13 5.56 46.53
N ASP A 326 10.32 5.00 46.44
CA ASP A 326 11.60 5.69 46.23
C ASP A 326 11.75 6.30 44.81
N LYS A 327 10.98 5.80 43.83
CA LYS A 327 10.97 6.29 42.46
C LYS A 327 9.78 7.20 42.12
N ALA A 328 8.95 7.55 43.09
CA ALA A 328 7.75 8.37 42.87
C ALA A 328 8.06 9.78 42.33
N GLY A 329 9.26 10.30 42.59
CA GLY A 329 9.74 11.58 42.06
C GLY A 329 10.35 11.56 40.69
N ASP A 330 10.59 10.37 40.10
CA ASP A 330 11.22 10.24 38.79
C ASP A 330 10.15 10.28 37.70
N ALA A 331 10.34 11.13 36.71
CA ALA A 331 9.51 11.17 35.49
C ALA A 331 10.02 10.17 34.45
N VAL A 332 11.33 10.20 34.18
CA VAL A 332 11.99 9.32 33.20
C VAL A 332 13.34 8.89 33.76
N ARG A 333 13.64 7.60 33.66
CA ARG A 333 14.94 7.06 34.02
C ARG A 333 15.43 6.11 32.94
N PHE A 334 16.66 6.32 32.49
CA PHE A 334 17.41 5.43 31.62
C PHE A 334 18.49 4.75 32.46
N ASP A 335 18.60 3.43 32.35
CA ASP A 335 19.56 2.62 33.10
C ASP A 335 20.31 1.71 32.11
N HIS A 336 21.53 2.09 31.76
CA HIS A 336 22.43 1.41 30.81
C HIS A 336 21.76 1.09 29.46
N VAL A 337 21.04 2.06 28.89
CA VAL A 337 20.20 1.89 27.69
C VAL A 337 21.03 1.96 26.43
N SER A 338 20.94 0.90 25.60
CA SER A 338 21.45 0.86 24.22
C SER A 338 20.33 0.61 23.24
N LEU A 339 20.43 1.17 22.02
CA LEU A 339 19.47 0.98 20.94
C LEU A 339 20.18 0.73 19.62
N THR A 340 19.84 -0.41 18.99
CA THR A 340 20.22 -0.73 17.62
C THR A 340 18.96 -0.93 16.80
N TYR A 341 18.77 -0.12 15.73
CA TYR A 341 17.62 -0.28 14.84
C TYR A 341 17.71 -1.56 14.04
N ALA A 342 16.56 -2.15 13.69
CA ALA A 342 16.52 -3.36 12.87
C ALA A 342 17.25 -3.15 11.53
N GLY A 343 18.20 -4.03 11.23
CA GLY A 343 19.01 -3.95 10.01
C GLY A 343 20.17 -2.93 10.05
N ALA A 344 20.36 -2.20 11.16
CA ALA A 344 21.51 -1.31 11.32
C ALA A 344 22.77 -2.11 11.72
N GLY A 345 23.93 -1.72 11.14
CA GLY A 345 25.23 -2.35 11.43
C GLY A 345 25.90 -1.84 12.71
N ALA A 346 25.40 -0.76 13.33
CA ALA A 346 25.95 -0.14 14.52
C ALA A 346 24.84 0.38 15.44
N PRO A 347 25.06 0.45 16.78
CA PRO A 347 24.10 1.00 17.70
C PRO A 347 23.93 2.52 17.49
N SER A 348 22.69 2.99 17.58
CA SER A 348 22.36 4.42 17.54
C SER A 348 22.41 5.08 18.91
N LEU A 349 22.36 4.29 19.99
CA LEU A 349 22.60 4.70 21.36
C LEU A 349 23.40 3.62 22.06
N THR A 350 24.36 4.02 22.89
CA THR A 350 25.24 3.10 23.63
C THR A 350 25.36 3.57 25.09
N ASP A 351 24.92 2.70 26.01
CA ASP A 351 25.12 2.87 27.46
C ASP A 351 24.66 4.22 28.02
N ILE A 352 23.43 4.62 27.74
CA ILE A 352 22.84 5.87 28.21
C ILE A 352 22.21 5.67 29.58
N SER A 353 22.66 6.46 30.56
CA SER A 353 22.13 6.44 31.94
C SER A 353 21.90 7.84 32.47
N PHE A 354 20.64 8.19 32.76
CA PHE A 354 20.26 9.46 33.40
C PHE A 354 18.91 9.34 34.11
N THR A 355 18.59 10.32 34.95
CA THR A 355 17.29 10.46 35.62
C THR A 355 16.77 11.88 35.46
N ALA A 356 15.54 12.01 34.97
CA ALA A 356 14.78 13.25 34.92
C ALA A 356 13.68 13.21 36.00
N LYS A 357 13.64 14.19 36.86
CA LYS A 357 12.60 14.30 37.90
C LYS A 357 11.34 14.96 37.37
N ARG A 358 10.21 14.75 38.04
CA ARG A 358 8.94 15.42 37.72
C ARG A 358 9.09 16.94 37.78
N GLY A 359 8.47 17.62 36.83
CA GLY A 359 8.50 19.09 36.75
C GLY A 359 9.78 19.69 36.17
N GLN A 360 10.79 18.88 35.85
CA GLN A 360 12.05 19.36 35.27
C GLN A 360 11.94 19.61 33.75
N THR A 361 12.68 20.60 33.30
CA THR A 361 12.96 20.80 31.86
C THR A 361 14.31 20.17 31.52
N ILE A 362 14.30 19.18 30.61
CA ILE A 362 15.48 18.45 30.17
C ILE A 362 15.83 18.89 28.75
N GLY A 363 17.01 19.45 28.54
CA GLY A 363 17.56 19.74 27.23
C GLY A 363 18.27 18.53 26.66
N VAL A 364 18.13 18.25 25.36
CA VAL A 364 18.93 17.25 24.65
C VAL A 364 19.61 17.92 23.46
N ILE A 365 20.93 17.93 23.46
CA ILE A 365 21.77 18.58 22.43
C ILE A 365 22.84 17.64 21.88
N GLY A 366 23.31 17.92 20.67
CA GLY A 366 24.36 17.16 19.99
C GLY A 366 24.33 17.41 18.50
N GLY A 367 25.33 16.96 17.79
CA GLY A 367 25.43 17.04 16.33
C GLY A 367 24.30 16.31 15.59
N THR A 368 24.24 16.49 14.28
CA THR A 368 23.33 15.68 13.44
C THR A 368 23.78 14.21 13.48
N GLY A 369 22.86 13.30 13.71
CA GLY A 369 23.18 11.85 13.83
C GLY A 369 23.63 11.41 15.23
N SER A 370 23.74 12.30 16.21
CA SER A 370 24.21 11.94 17.57
C SER A 370 23.22 11.10 18.41
N GLY A 371 22.06 10.68 17.88
CA GLY A 371 21.11 9.82 18.58
C GLY A 371 19.99 10.55 19.33
N LYS A 372 19.84 11.88 19.22
CA LYS A 372 18.81 12.66 19.94
C LYS A 372 17.39 12.14 19.75
N SER A 373 16.95 11.99 18.51
CA SER A 373 15.60 11.48 18.21
C SER A 373 15.45 10.01 18.63
N SER A 374 16.53 9.22 18.56
CA SER A 374 16.54 7.83 19.06
C SER A 374 16.29 7.78 20.56
N LEU A 375 16.93 8.65 21.33
CA LEU A 375 16.75 8.74 22.78
C LEU A 375 15.30 9.08 23.14
N ILE A 376 14.75 10.14 22.57
CA ILE A 376 13.40 10.59 22.93
C ILE A 376 12.30 9.63 22.45
N ASN A 377 12.54 8.85 21.38
CA ASN A 377 11.59 7.87 20.87
C ASN A 377 11.44 6.63 21.77
N LEU A 378 12.37 6.38 22.67
CA LEU A 378 12.28 5.32 23.69
C LEU A 378 11.30 5.69 24.81
N ILE A 379 11.12 6.98 25.11
CA ILE A 379 10.24 7.45 26.20
C ILE A 379 8.76 7.08 25.93
N PRO A 380 8.15 7.39 24.76
CA PRO A 380 6.78 6.97 24.42
C PRO A 380 6.72 5.50 23.97
N ARG A 381 7.83 4.77 24.05
CA ARG A 381 7.99 3.40 23.59
C ARG A 381 7.56 3.25 22.13
N PHE A 382 8.15 4.07 21.25
CA PHE A 382 8.05 3.87 19.80
C PHE A 382 8.96 2.75 19.33
N TYR A 383 10.07 2.55 20.05
CA TYR A 383 10.99 1.44 19.94
C TYR A 383 11.29 0.90 21.35
N ASP A 384 11.64 -0.36 21.45
CA ASP A 384 12.17 -0.94 22.67
C ASP A 384 13.71 -0.82 22.69
N ALA A 385 14.29 -0.60 23.86
CA ALA A 385 15.73 -0.65 24.04
C ALA A 385 16.26 -2.04 23.72
N THR A 386 17.43 -2.11 23.07
CA THR A 386 18.12 -3.39 22.81
C THR A 386 18.75 -3.95 24.08
N GLU A 387 19.27 -3.06 24.92
CA GLU A 387 19.84 -3.37 26.24
C GLU A 387 19.46 -2.29 27.23
N GLY A 388 19.49 -2.63 28.54
CA GLY A 388 19.12 -1.73 29.61
C GLY A 388 17.62 -1.57 29.80
N THR A 389 17.21 -0.59 30.62
CA THR A 389 15.82 -0.38 30.99
C THR A 389 15.44 1.09 30.92
N VAL A 390 14.29 1.39 30.32
CA VAL A 390 13.65 2.72 30.33
C VAL A 390 12.47 2.66 31.28
N GLU A 391 12.51 3.50 32.32
CA GLU A 391 11.43 3.65 33.27
C GLU A 391 10.70 4.98 33.05
N ILE A 392 9.38 4.94 33.11
CA ILE A 392 8.49 6.09 32.98
C ILE A 392 7.64 6.18 34.23
N LEU A 393 7.63 7.35 34.90
CA LEU A 393 6.88 7.56 36.13
C LEU A 393 7.13 6.46 37.18
N GLY A 394 8.40 6.03 37.31
CA GLY A 394 8.86 5.02 38.25
C GLY A 394 8.59 3.56 37.87
N ARG A 395 8.17 3.26 36.63
CA ARG A 395 7.90 1.89 36.14
C ARG A 395 8.54 1.64 34.79
N PRO A 396 8.95 0.41 34.48
CA PRO A 396 9.42 0.07 33.14
C PRO A 396 8.39 0.41 32.07
N ALA A 397 8.80 1.01 30.95
CA ALA A 397 7.93 1.38 29.84
C ALA A 397 7.10 0.18 29.30
N GLN A 398 7.66 -1.03 29.40
CA GLN A 398 6.99 -2.28 28.99
C GLN A 398 5.84 -2.70 29.92
N ALA A 399 5.75 -2.16 31.13
CA ALA A 399 4.68 -2.46 32.08
C ALA A 399 3.38 -1.71 31.78
N TYR A 400 3.43 -0.72 30.88
CA TYR A 400 2.28 0.14 30.56
C TYR A 400 1.42 -0.44 29.43
N PRO A 401 0.07 -0.38 29.55
CA PRO A 401 -0.82 -0.46 28.39
C PRO A 401 -0.52 0.70 27.43
N ARG A 402 -0.63 0.44 26.11
CA ARG A 402 -0.36 1.46 25.08
C ARG A 402 -1.08 2.79 25.32
N ALA A 403 -2.39 2.72 25.66
CA ALA A 403 -3.20 3.91 25.87
C ALA A 403 -2.76 4.72 27.10
N ALA A 404 -2.38 4.05 28.20
CA ALA A 404 -1.91 4.71 29.41
C ALA A 404 -0.58 5.41 29.18
N LEU A 405 0.41 4.73 28.58
CA LEU A 405 1.72 5.33 28.29
C LEU A 405 1.60 6.55 27.37
N ARG A 406 0.83 6.42 26.27
CA ARG A 406 0.64 7.52 25.31
C ARG A 406 -0.29 8.61 25.80
N GLY A 407 -1.06 8.36 26.85
CA GLY A 407 -1.83 9.38 27.56
C GLY A 407 -0.94 10.22 28.48
N SER A 408 0.06 9.60 29.14
CA SER A 408 1.00 10.31 30.02
C SER A 408 2.14 11.01 29.26
N VAL A 409 2.50 10.53 28.06
CA VAL A 409 3.62 11.09 27.27
C VAL A 409 3.12 11.64 25.94
N ALA A 410 3.23 12.95 25.74
CA ALA A 410 2.92 13.58 24.46
C ALA A 410 4.20 13.95 23.71
N VAL A 411 4.19 13.73 22.38
CA VAL A 411 5.34 13.99 21.51
C VAL A 411 4.96 14.98 20.41
N VAL A 412 5.72 16.04 20.28
CA VAL A 412 5.70 16.96 19.14
C VAL A 412 6.87 16.63 18.25
N MET A 413 6.56 16.03 17.11
CA MET A 413 7.57 15.59 16.13
C MET A 413 8.27 16.76 15.45
N GLN A 414 9.50 16.57 15.01
CA GLN A 414 10.29 17.55 14.26
C GLN A 414 9.53 18.07 13.03
N LYS A 415 8.90 17.19 12.27
CA LYS A 415 8.07 17.56 11.12
C LYS A 415 6.60 17.64 11.54
N ALA A 416 6.07 18.85 11.61
CA ALA A 416 4.67 19.07 11.95
C ALA A 416 3.72 18.40 10.94
N GLN A 417 2.88 17.50 11.42
CA GLN A 417 1.87 16.79 10.62
C GLN A 417 0.47 17.15 11.11
N LEU A 418 -0.34 17.70 10.20
CA LEU A 418 -1.75 17.97 10.43
C LEU A 418 -2.60 17.14 9.47
N PHE A 419 -3.77 16.75 9.93
CA PHE A 419 -4.74 15.98 9.16
C PHE A 419 -5.76 16.90 8.51
N GLY A 420 -6.26 16.52 7.34
CA GLY A 420 -7.36 17.23 6.69
C GLY A 420 -8.61 17.23 7.58
N GLY A 421 -9.27 18.37 7.69
CA GLY A 421 -10.42 18.60 8.56
C GLY A 421 -10.47 20.04 9.06
N THR A 422 -10.63 20.26 10.35
CA THR A 422 -10.61 21.60 10.99
C THR A 422 -9.48 21.71 11.99
N ILE A 423 -9.18 22.93 12.46
CA ILE A 423 -8.25 23.14 13.58
C ILE A 423 -8.77 22.37 14.81
N ARG A 424 -10.06 22.49 15.13
CA ARG A 424 -10.74 21.75 16.20
C ARG A 424 -10.48 20.26 16.10
N SER A 425 -10.75 19.66 14.95
CA SER A 425 -10.59 18.22 14.76
C SER A 425 -9.15 17.75 14.96
N ASN A 426 -8.15 18.58 14.59
CA ASN A 426 -6.75 18.30 14.84
C ASN A 426 -6.37 18.40 16.33
N LEU A 427 -6.91 19.37 17.06
CA LEU A 427 -6.65 19.52 18.50
C LEU A 427 -7.28 18.40 19.33
N LEU A 428 -8.48 17.97 18.96
CA LEU A 428 -9.20 16.87 19.64
C LEU A 428 -8.48 15.51 19.54
N TRP A 429 -7.45 15.38 18.72
CA TRP A 429 -6.57 14.19 18.74
C TRP A 429 -5.82 14.05 20.07
N GLY A 430 -5.52 15.16 20.75
CA GLY A 430 -4.93 15.14 22.09
C GLY A 430 -5.90 14.60 23.16
N ASN A 431 -7.16 15.05 23.09
CA ASN A 431 -8.25 14.56 23.94
C ASN A 431 -9.59 14.80 23.22
N LYS A 432 -10.26 13.73 22.81
CA LYS A 432 -11.54 13.79 22.06
C LYS A 432 -12.69 14.42 22.85
N ASN A 433 -12.59 14.46 24.18
CA ASN A 433 -13.61 14.99 25.08
C ASN A 433 -13.25 16.39 25.62
N ALA A 434 -12.21 17.05 25.11
CA ALA A 434 -11.80 18.39 25.56
C ALA A 434 -12.88 19.42 25.22
N ALA A 435 -13.16 20.30 26.15
CA ALA A 435 -14.04 21.45 25.95
C ALA A 435 -13.33 22.57 25.17
N ASP A 436 -14.08 23.45 24.52
CA ASP A 436 -13.50 24.59 23.80
C ASP A 436 -12.56 25.43 24.66
N ALA A 437 -12.84 25.58 25.94
CA ALA A 437 -11.98 26.29 26.89
C ALA A 437 -10.59 25.61 26.99
N ASP A 438 -10.52 24.27 27.03
CA ASP A 438 -9.26 23.52 27.03
C ASP A 438 -8.48 23.70 25.74
N LEU A 439 -9.20 23.72 24.58
CA LEU A 439 -8.60 23.95 23.29
C LEU A 439 -7.97 25.35 23.21
N TRP A 440 -8.69 26.37 23.66
CA TRP A 440 -8.17 27.74 23.67
C TRP A 440 -7.00 27.91 24.64
N ALA A 441 -7.06 27.33 25.84
CA ALA A 441 -5.95 27.36 26.79
C ALA A 441 -4.67 26.70 26.20
N ALA A 442 -4.82 25.56 25.51
CA ALA A 442 -3.70 24.92 24.84
C ALA A 442 -3.15 25.78 23.68
N LEU A 443 -4.02 26.45 22.91
CA LEU A 443 -3.61 27.38 21.85
C LEU A 443 -2.88 28.61 22.41
N GLU A 444 -3.32 29.15 23.53
CA GLU A 444 -2.66 30.26 24.21
C GLU A 444 -1.26 29.86 24.68
N THR A 445 -1.13 28.73 25.35
CA THR A 445 0.16 28.19 25.78
C THR A 445 1.10 27.95 24.58
N ALA A 446 0.59 27.39 23.48
CA ALA A 446 1.35 27.15 22.26
C ALA A 446 1.59 28.40 21.39
N GLN A 447 1.21 29.60 21.88
CA GLN A 447 1.32 30.87 21.15
C GLN A 447 0.59 30.83 19.77
N ALA A 448 -0.52 30.12 19.72
CA ALA A 448 -1.28 29.90 18.49
C ALA A 448 -2.65 30.61 18.49
N ALA A 449 -3.12 31.10 19.66
CA ALA A 449 -4.46 31.64 19.79
C ALA A 449 -4.71 32.86 18.89
N ASP A 450 -3.76 33.77 18.76
CA ASP A 450 -3.93 35.01 17.98
C ASP A 450 -4.20 34.72 16.50
N PHE A 451 -3.40 33.85 15.86
CA PHE A 451 -3.61 33.57 14.45
C PHE A 451 -4.87 32.70 14.22
N VAL A 452 -5.29 31.87 15.20
CA VAL A 452 -6.53 31.10 15.10
C VAL A 452 -7.75 32.01 15.25
N ARG A 453 -7.72 32.97 16.20
CA ARG A 453 -8.78 33.99 16.36
C ARG A 453 -8.89 34.90 15.11
N ALA A 454 -7.78 35.17 14.44
CA ALA A 454 -7.77 35.95 13.20
C ALA A 454 -8.36 35.21 11.99
N LYS A 455 -8.57 33.91 12.09
CA LYS A 455 -9.22 33.13 11.03
C LYS A 455 -10.73 33.31 11.04
N PRO A 456 -11.40 33.39 9.85
CA PRO A 456 -12.85 33.65 9.77
C PRO A 456 -13.71 32.68 10.60
N LEU A 457 -13.33 31.40 10.66
CA LEU A 457 -14.07 30.35 11.36
C LEU A 457 -13.40 29.91 12.69
N GLY A 458 -12.31 30.56 13.11
CA GLY A 458 -11.62 30.27 14.36
C GLY A 458 -11.19 28.79 14.47
N LEU A 459 -11.70 28.09 15.48
CA LEU A 459 -11.43 26.65 15.68
C LEU A 459 -11.95 25.77 14.54
N ASP A 460 -12.99 26.18 13.85
CA ASP A 460 -13.61 25.42 12.76
C ASP A 460 -13.03 25.76 11.37
N GLU A 461 -11.96 26.57 11.34
CA GLU A 461 -11.22 26.87 10.12
C GLU A 461 -10.70 25.59 9.48
N PRO A 462 -10.91 25.40 8.15
CA PRO A 462 -10.45 24.22 7.43
C PRO A 462 -8.92 24.07 7.41
N VAL A 463 -8.46 22.87 7.64
CA VAL A 463 -7.06 22.45 7.49
C VAL A 463 -6.99 21.48 6.32
N GLU A 464 -6.22 21.84 5.29
CA GLU A 464 -5.96 20.94 4.16
C GLU A 464 -5.04 19.79 4.57
N GLN A 465 -5.01 18.72 3.77
CA GLN A 465 -4.14 17.57 3.99
C GLN A 465 -2.67 18.00 4.16
N GLY A 466 -2.06 17.65 5.28
CA GLY A 466 -0.70 18.06 5.64
C GLY A 466 -0.59 19.55 6.02
N GLY A 467 -1.73 20.25 6.23
CA GLY A 467 -1.78 21.67 6.59
C GLY A 467 -1.21 22.59 5.49
N ARG A 468 -1.41 22.28 4.21
CA ARG A 468 -0.81 23.03 3.09
C ARG A 468 -1.18 24.52 3.08
N ASN A 469 -2.34 24.85 3.62
CA ASN A 469 -2.85 26.21 3.77
C ASN A 469 -2.31 26.97 5.00
N LEU A 470 -1.34 26.39 5.74
CA LEU A 470 -0.74 26.97 6.93
C LEU A 470 0.79 27.12 6.77
N SER A 471 1.37 28.17 7.37
CA SER A 471 2.82 28.33 7.42
C SER A 471 3.48 27.27 8.32
N GLY A 472 4.79 27.03 8.15
CA GLY A 472 5.55 26.08 8.96
C GLY A 472 5.42 26.32 10.46
N GLY A 473 5.58 27.58 10.89
CA GLY A 473 5.41 27.97 12.30
C GLY A 473 3.98 27.83 12.82
N GLN A 474 2.95 28.10 12.00
CA GLN A 474 1.56 27.84 12.36
C GLN A 474 1.27 26.35 12.57
N LYS A 475 1.76 25.48 11.65
CA LYS A 475 1.65 24.03 11.79
C LYS A 475 2.29 23.56 13.09
N GLN A 476 3.52 24.03 13.36
CA GLN A 476 4.26 23.62 14.55
C GLN A 476 3.52 24.01 15.82
N ARG A 477 3.05 25.27 15.93
CA ARG A 477 2.27 25.72 17.07
C ARG A 477 0.97 24.94 17.28
N LEU A 478 0.27 24.57 16.20
CA LEU A 478 -0.93 23.72 16.29
C LEU A 478 -0.59 22.28 16.76
N THR A 479 0.55 21.72 16.35
CA THR A 479 0.96 20.41 16.85
C THR A 479 1.38 20.43 18.32
N ILE A 480 1.97 21.52 18.78
CA ILE A 480 2.24 21.75 20.21
C ILE A 480 0.92 21.89 21.00
N ALA A 481 -0.02 22.71 20.51
CA ALA A 481 -1.33 22.86 21.14
C ALA A 481 -2.04 21.50 21.24
N ARG A 482 -2.03 20.70 20.16
CA ARG A 482 -2.60 19.34 20.14
C ARG A 482 -2.02 18.45 21.24
N ALA A 483 -0.70 18.49 21.45
CA ALA A 483 -0.03 17.74 22.50
C ALA A 483 -0.46 18.19 23.90
N LEU A 484 -0.64 19.49 24.10
CA LEU A 484 -1.04 20.09 25.40
C LEU A 484 -2.50 19.80 25.75
N VAL A 485 -3.41 19.67 24.75
CA VAL A 485 -4.84 19.34 25.03
C VAL A 485 -4.97 18.01 25.78
N GLY A 486 -4.03 17.08 25.62
CA GLY A 486 -3.98 15.82 26.36
C GLY A 486 -3.62 15.95 27.83
N LYS A 487 -3.15 17.10 28.29
CA LYS A 487 -2.63 17.37 29.66
C LYS A 487 -1.62 16.28 30.08
N PRO A 488 -0.54 16.06 29.30
CA PRO A 488 0.43 14.98 29.56
C PRO A 488 1.25 15.27 30.81
N GLU A 489 1.81 14.23 31.44
CA GLU A 489 2.80 14.36 32.52
C GLU A 489 4.21 14.62 31.97
N ILE A 490 4.47 14.13 30.72
CA ILE A 490 5.74 14.31 30.02
C ILE A 490 5.46 14.85 28.62
N LEU A 491 6.05 15.99 28.27
CA LEU A 491 5.99 16.60 26.95
C LEU A 491 7.35 16.54 26.28
N ILE A 492 7.41 15.99 25.08
CA ILE A 492 8.61 15.92 24.27
C ILE A 492 8.46 16.85 23.06
N LEU A 493 9.42 17.78 22.92
CA LEU A 493 9.51 18.74 21.83
C LEU A 493 10.74 18.39 20.97
N ASP A 494 10.55 17.62 19.88
CA ASP A 494 11.65 17.23 19.00
C ASP A 494 11.91 18.31 17.95
N ASP A 495 12.99 19.07 18.14
CA ASP A 495 13.46 20.19 17.29
C ASP A 495 12.30 21.14 16.85
N SER A 496 11.28 21.23 17.69
CA SER A 496 10.05 21.96 17.39
C SER A 496 10.24 23.48 17.34
N ALA A 497 11.31 23.97 17.92
CA ALA A 497 11.68 25.39 17.90
C ALA A 497 12.33 25.83 16.56
N SER A 498 12.79 24.91 15.73
CA SER A 498 13.47 25.23 14.47
C SER A 498 12.59 25.98 13.45
N ALA A 499 11.27 25.75 13.50
CA ALA A 499 10.27 26.42 12.66
C ALA A 499 9.68 27.70 13.28
N LEU A 500 10.09 28.06 14.52
CA LEU A 500 9.61 29.23 15.24
C LEU A 500 10.68 30.35 15.21
N ASP A 501 10.22 31.59 15.24
CA ASP A 501 11.09 32.72 15.52
C ASP A 501 11.49 32.75 17.01
N TYR A 502 12.57 33.46 17.30
CA TYR A 502 13.14 33.52 18.66
C TYR A 502 12.17 34.06 19.71
N ALA A 503 11.34 35.04 19.35
CA ALA A 503 10.38 35.66 20.29
C ALA A 503 9.27 34.68 20.64
N THR A 504 8.71 33.99 19.64
CA THR A 504 7.67 32.97 19.82
C THR A 504 8.20 31.76 20.60
N ASP A 505 9.45 31.31 20.33
CA ASP A 505 10.07 30.21 21.09
C ASP A 505 10.29 30.58 22.55
N ALA A 506 10.77 31.80 22.82
CA ALA A 506 10.93 32.27 24.21
C ALA A 506 9.59 32.41 24.94
N ALA A 507 8.57 32.94 24.27
CA ALA A 507 7.21 33.06 24.86
C ALA A 507 6.60 31.69 25.12
N LEU A 508 6.75 30.72 24.23
CA LEU A 508 6.30 29.33 24.39
C LEU A 508 6.95 28.70 25.65
N ARG A 509 8.28 28.80 25.77
CA ARG A 509 9.00 28.24 26.94
C ARG A 509 8.56 28.86 28.24
N LYS A 510 8.36 30.17 28.25
CA LYS A 510 7.83 30.88 29.44
C LYS A 510 6.41 30.42 29.79
N ALA A 511 5.56 30.22 28.78
CA ALA A 511 4.19 29.71 28.98
C ALA A 511 4.18 28.26 29.49
N LEU A 512 5.06 27.39 28.96
CA LEU A 512 5.20 26.02 29.44
C LEU A 512 5.69 25.95 30.89
N ALA A 513 6.67 26.77 31.26
CA ALA A 513 7.17 26.86 32.65
C ALA A 513 6.14 27.43 33.65
N ALA A 514 5.15 28.17 33.17
CA ALA A 514 4.07 28.72 33.99
C ALA A 514 2.86 27.80 34.13
N LEU A 515 2.83 26.65 33.46
CA LEU A 515 1.73 25.70 33.58
C LEU A 515 1.66 25.12 34.98
N PRO A 516 0.46 25.02 35.55
CA PRO A 516 0.27 24.41 36.88
C PRO A 516 0.53 22.89 36.77
N GLY A 517 1.22 22.33 37.77
CA GLY A 517 1.51 20.90 37.87
C GLY A 517 2.98 20.54 37.60
N ASP A 518 3.29 19.25 37.71
CA ASP A 518 4.65 18.71 37.58
C ASP A 518 4.95 18.27 36.14
N LEU A 519 4.61 19.12 35.14
CA LEU A 519 4.90 18.82 33.72
C LEU A 519 6.40 18.72 33.50
N THR A 520 6.86 17.54 33.10
CA THR A 520 8.25 17.31 32.70
C THR A 520 8.40 17.55 31.20
N VAL A 521 9.34 18.42 30.80
CA VAL A 521 9.50 18.83 29.40
C VAL A 521 10.85 18.39 28.88
N PHE A 522 10.88 17.59 27.81
CA PHE A 522 12.08 17.29 27.03
C PHE A 522 12.14 18.21 25.81
N ILE A 523 13.19 19.01 25.72
CA ILE A 523 13.45 19.91 24.59
C ILE A 523 14.66 19.40 23.84
N VAL A 524 14.43 18.83 22.65
CA VAL A 524 15.54 18.51 21.73
C VAL A 524 15.80 19.71 20.84
N SER A 525 17.01 20.19 20.82
CA SER A 525 17.38 21.32 19.98
C SER A 525 18.84 21.25 19.56
N GLN A 526 19.10 21.76 18.36
CA GLN A 526 20.47 22.05 17.89
C GLN A 526 20.93 23.43 18.36
N ARG A 527 20.02 24.28 18.87
CA ARG A 527 20.31 25.63 19.34
C ARG A 527 20.58 25.63 20.84
N ALA A 528 21.83 25.93 21.23
CA ALA A 528 22.19 26.02 22.63
C ALA A 528 21.38 27.08 23.39
N ALA A 529 21.01 28.21 22.72
CA ALA A 529 20.16 29.26 23.29
C ALA A 529 18.81 28.76 23.79
N SER A 530 18.22 27.76 23.16
CA SER A 530 16.94 27.18 23.57
C SER A 530 17.02 26.35 24.85
N LEU A 531 18.22 25.95 25.27
CA LEU A 531 18.46 25.02 26.37
C LEU A 531 19.12 25.65 27.60
N GLN A 532 19.55 26.93 27.54
CA GLN A 532 20.30 27.57 28.61
C GLN A 532 19.58 27.58 29.98
N HIS A 533 18.25 27.55 29.95
CA HIS A 533 17.42 27.57 31.17
C HIS A 533 16.91 26.17 31.57
N ALA A 534 17.36 25.10 30.89
CA ALA A 534 17.00 23.75 31.27
C ALA A 534 17.62 23.38 32.62
N ASP A 535 16.88 22.63 33.45
CA ASP A 535 17.37 22.13 34.74
C ASP A 535 18.53 21.15 34.55
N GLN A 536 18.48 20.41 33.45
CA GLN A 536 19.49 19.44 33.08
C GLN A 536 19.61 19.37 31.56
N ILE A 537 20.83 19.30 31.06
CA ILE A 537 21.12 19.15 29.63
C ILE A 537 21.90 17.85 29.42
N ILE A 538 21.41 17.01 28.51
CA ILE A 538 22.05 15.80 28.02
C ILE A 538 22.79 16.16 26.74
N VAL A 539 24.10 15.95 26.73
CA VAL A 539 24.93 16.17 25.54
C VAL A 539 25.23 14.81 24.92
N LEU A 540 24.80 14.62 23.68
CA LEU A 540 25.01 13.39 22.92
C LEU A 540 26.05 13.62 21.82
N ASP A 541 26.97 12.68 21.69
CA ASP A 541 27.94 12.62 20.60
C ASP A 541 28.13 11.16 20.20
N ASP A 542 27.98 10.86 18.90
CA ASP A 542 28.08 9.51 18.31
C ASP A 542 27.35 8.40 19.12
N GLY A 543 26.11 8.68 19.49
CA GLY A 543 25.25 7.73 20.23
C GLY A 543 25.60 7.57 21.71
N ARG A 544 26.53 8.35 22.26
CA ARG A 544 26.95 8.29 23.65
C ARG A 544 26.61 9.60 24.38
N MET A 545 26.35 9.49 25.68
CA MET A 545 26.20 10.64 26.54
C MET A 545 27.57 11.13 27.02
N VAL A 546 28.02 12.27 26.47
CA VAL A 546 29.35 12.85 26.76
C VAL A 546 29.29 13.96 27.81
N GLY A 547 28.09 14.41 28.20
CA GLY A 547 27.90 15.39 29.24
C GLY A 547 26.46 15.39 29.79
N LEU A 548 26.36 15.63 31.10
CA LEU A 548 25.09 15.74 31.83
C LEU A 548 25.23 16.81 32.90
N GLY A 549 24.40 17.86 32.88
CA GLY A 549 24.47 18.91 33.88
C GLY A 549 23.73 20.18 33.45
N ARG A 550 23.91 21.27 34.20
CA ARG A 550 23.38 22.59 33.84
C ARG A 550 24.28 23.29 32.82
N HIS A 551 23.69 24.25 32.10
CA HIS A 551 24.41 25.06 31.13
C HIS A 551 25.77 25.60 31.63
N ALA A 552 25.79 26.25 32.82
CA ALA A 552 27.00 26.85 33.37
C ALA A 552 28.10 25.82 33.74
N ASP A 553 27.68 24.60 34.11
CA ASP A 553 28.60 23.53 34.47
C ASP A 553 29.16 22.88 33.22
N LEU A 554 28.31 22.61 32.22
CA LEU A 554 28.70 21.99 30.96
C LEU A 554 29.66 22.83 30.11
N LEU A 555 29.55 24.15 30.19
CA LEU A 555 30.53 25.05 29.55
C LEU A 555 31.95 24.88 30.09
N LYS A 556 32.10 24.35 31.32
CA LYS A 556 33.41 24.12 31.95
C LYS A 556 33.87 22.68 31.89
N THR A 557 32.94 21.72 31.83
CA THR A 557 33.22 20.29 32.01
C THR A 557 33.06 19.46 30.74
N CYS A 558 32.34 19.96 29.72
CA CYS A 558 32.05 19.22 28.50
C CYS A 558 32.58 19.96 27.26
N PRO A 559 33.71 19.56 26.69
CA PRO A 559 34.30 20.21 25.51
C PRO A 559 33.35 20.23 24.31
N VAL A 560 32.57 19.16 24.09
CA VAL A 560 31.59 19.09 23.00
C VAL A 560 30.50 20.14 23.15
N TYR A 561 30.00 20.35 24.38
CA TYR A 561 29.00 21.38 24.63
C TYR A 561 29.58 22.80 24.45
N GLU A 562 30.82 23.04 24.92
CA GLU A 562 31.52 24.30 24.74
C GLU A 562 31.71 24.62 23.24
N GLU A 563 32.11 23.62 22.45
CA GLU A 563 32.28 23.77 20.99
C GLU A 563 30.97 24.16 20.31
N ILE A 564 29.87 23.40 20.60
CA ILE A 564 28.53 23.69 20.07
C ILE A 564 28.09 25.11 20.44
N TYR A 565 28.29 25.51 21.70
CA TYR A 565 27.94 26.83 22.17
C TYR A 565 28.79 27.93 21.49
N ALA A 566 30.10 27.77 21.46
CA ALA A 566 31.04 28.72 20.86
C ALA A 566 30.79 28.90 19.36
N SER A 567 30.42 27.84 18.66
CA SER A 567 30.08 27.92 17.21
C SER A 567 28.88 28.80 16.92
N GLN A 568 27.94 28.94 17.88
CA GLN A 568 26.72 29.73 17.71
C GLN A 568 26.84 31.18 18.20
N PHE A 569 27.71 31.46 19.16
CA PHE A 569 27.82 32.79 19.81
C PHE A 569 29.10 33.56 19.49
N LYS A 570 30.22 32.90 19.09
CA LYS A 570 31.49 33.60 18.77
C LYS A 570 31.47 34.45 17.50
N LYS A 571 30.44 34.39 16.65
CA LYS A 571 30.34 35.24 15.43
C LYS A 571 29.59 36.56 15.64
N GLY A 572 29.02 36.82 16.82
CA GLY A 572 28.18 38.02 17.08
C GLY A 572 28.79 39.13 17.90
N ASP A 573 29.81 38.88 18.71
CA ASP A 573 30.36 39.87 19.65
C ASP A 573 31.64 40.60 19.19
N ALA A 574 32.10 40.37 17.97
CA ALA A 574 33.26 41.09 17.40
C ALA A 574 32.89 42.40 16.69
N GLN A 575 31.61 42.85 16.77
CA GLN A 575 31.14 44.15 16.27
C GLN A 575 30.15 44.81 17.26
N LYS A 576 30.58 45.09 18.45
CA LYS A 576 30.06 46.19 19.27
C LYS A 576 31.19 46.79 20.09
#